data_45ea5626045abbec27ff0af714e6433e
#
_entry.id   45ea5626045abbec27ff0af714e6433e
#
_cell.length_a   1.000
_cell.length_b   1.000
_cell.length_c   1.000
_cell.angle_alpha   90.00
_cell.angle_beta   90.00
_cell.angle_gamma   90.00
#
_symmetry.space_group_name_H-M   'P 1'
#
loop_
_entity.id
_entity.type
_entity.pdbx_description
1 polymer ?
#
loop_
_entity_poly.entity_id
_entity_poly.type
_entity_poly.pdbx_seq_one_letter_code
_entity_poly.pdbx_strand_id
1 'polypeptide(L)'
;MKVVGLLLAGGQSRRMGGGDKALRMLGGTTLLERVIERLRPQVDALLLNANGDPSRFARFALPVVPDSIPGFGGPLAGVLAGLDWAAAQGPDYPYIVSVATDAPFLPDDLVMRLTNGLMEAGADLACAASGGRVHPVFGLWPVRLREDLRRAMVDDEIRTVDPVDRAPSLDDGAFRRHASRPVFQRKPAQGF
;
A
#
# COMPACT_ATOMS: atom_id res chain seq x y z
N MET A 1 17.92 2.53 4.65
CA MET A 1 16.79 3.28 4.04
C MET A 1 15.63 3.16 5.01
N LYS A 2 15.10 4.28 5.54
CA LYS A 2 13.95 4.24 6.45
C LYS A 2 12.65 4.07 5.66
N VAL A 3 11.77 3.21 6.14
CA VAL A 3 10.49 2.87 5.50
C VAL A 3 9.36 2.96 6.52
N VAL A 4 8.25 3.61 6.15
CA VAL A 4 7.01 3.58 6.93
C VAL A 4 6.12 2.45 6.45
N GLY A 5 5.67 1.58 7.35
CA GLY A 5 4.64 0.59 7.07
C GLY A 5 3.25 1.21 7.12
N LEU A 6 2.54 1.21 5.99
CA LEU A 6 1.18 1.70 5.86
C LEU A 6 0.19 0.53 5.84
N LEU A 7 -0.63 0.45 6.87
CA LEU A 7 -1.68 -0.55 7.04
C LEU A 7 -2.99 -0.02 6.44
N LEU A 8 -3.44 -0.57 5.31
CA LEU A 8 -4.65 -0.15 4.63
C LEU A 8 -5.87 -0.86 5.22
N ALA A 9 -6.60 -0.17 6.12
CA ALA A 9 -7.82 -0.67 6.76
C ALA A 9 -9.12 -0.09 6.15
N GLY A 10 -9.04 0.55 5.00
CA GLY A 10 -10.11 1.29 4.35
C GLY A 10 -11.19 0.48 3.62
N GLY A 11 -11.45 -0.75 3.99
CA GLY A 11 -12.51 -1.58 3.39
C GLY A 11 -13.75 -1.65 4.26
N GLN A 12 -14.76 -0.79 4.05
CA GLN A 12 -16.08 -1.01 4.64
C GLN A 12 -16.69 -2.28 4.04
N SER A 13 -16.77 -3.35 4.81
CA SER A 13 -17.41 -4.61 4.38
C SER A 13 -18.94 -4.48 4.37
N ARG A 14 -19.49 -3.55 3.54
CA ARG A 14 -20.94 -3.37 3.38
C ARG A 14 -21.66 -4.66 2.95
N ARG A 15 -20.94 -5.59 2.31
CA ARG A 15 -21.50 -6.84 1.74
C ARG A 15 -21.52 -8.04 2.69
N MET A 16 -20.93 -7.94 3.90
CA MET A 16 -20.76 -9.08 4.82
C MET A 16 -21.13 -8.73 6.27
N GLY A 17 -22.26 -8.05 6.48
CA GLY A 17 -22.80 -7.85 7.82
C GLY A 17 -22.22 -6.68 8.62
N GLY A 18 -21.49 -5.75 7.99
CA GLY A 18 -20.91 -4.58 8.66
C GLY A 18 -19.68 -4.89 9.51
N GLY A 19 -19.02 -3.85 10.01
CA GLY A 19 -17.82 -3.95 10.85
C GLY A 19 -16.50 -3.89 10.05
N ASP A 20 -15.42 -3.60 10.77
CA ASP A 20 -14.08 -3.54 10.18
C ASP A 20 -13.53 -4.94 9.93
N LYS A 21 -13.23 -5.25 8.67
CA LYS A 21 -12.61 -6.52 8.30
C LYS A 21 -11.29 -6.76 9.02
N ALA A 22 -10.53 -5.69 9.25
CA ALA A 22 -9.26 -5.70 9.97
C ALA A 22 -9.37 -6.22 11.42
N LEU A 23 -10.52 -5.99 12.07
CA LEU A 23 -10.77 -6.38 13.46
C LEU A 23 -11.37 -7.79 13.62
N ARG A 24 -11.54 -8.54 12.51
CA ARG A 24 -12.00 -9.93 12.59
C ARG A 24 -10.97 -10.83 13.24
N MET A 25 -11.45 -11.76 14.05
CA MET A 25 -10.61 -12.71 14.77
C MET A 25 -10.16 -13.86 13.87
N LEU A 26 -8.90 -14.24 14.02
CA LEU A 26 -8.30 -15.42 13.41
C LEU A 26 -7.40 -16.12 14.45
N GLY A 27 -7.85 -17.22 15.01
CA GLY A 27 -7.08 -17.98 16.00
C GLY A 27 -6.72 -17.17 17.25
N GLY A 28 -7.68 -16.41 17.83
CA GLY A 28 -7.50 -15.70 19.09
C GLY A 28 -6.94 -14.27 18.98
N THR A 29 -6.44 -13.86 17.82
CA THR A 29 -5.96 -12.49 17.52
C THR A 29 -6.69 -11.91 16.31
N THR A 30 -6.71 -10.58 16.15
CA THR A 30 -7.31 -9.97 14.96
C THR A 30 -6.40 -10.10 13.73
N LEU A 31 -7.00 -9.97 12.54
CA LEU A 31 -6.22 -9.91 11.29
C LEU A 31 -5.20 -8.78 11.34
N LEU A 32 -5.60 -7.60 11.84
CA LEU A 32 -4.72 -6.44 11.97
C LEU A 32 -3.53 -6.71 12.90
N GLU A 33 -3.75 -7.35 14.07
CA GLU A 33 -2.65 -7.72 14.98
C GLU A 33 -1.62 -8.60 14.28
N ARG A 34 -2.08 -9.62 13.54
CA ARG A 34 -1.17 -10.51 12.80
C ARG A 34 -0.36 -9.79 11.73
N VAL A 35 -1.01 -8.85 11.02
CA VAL A 35 -0.30 -8.03 10.02
C VAL A 35 0.71 -7.10 10.70
N ILE A 36 0.35 -6.47 11.83
CA ILE A 36 1.25 -5.62 12.61
C ILE A 36 2.46 -6.44 13.10
N GLU A 37 2.25 -7.61 13.69
CA GLU A 37 3.33 -8.48 14.18
C GLU A 37 4.36 -8.82 13.10
N ARG A 38 3.90 -9.09 11.87
CA ARG A 38 4.78 -9.45 10.75
C ARG A 38 5.45 -8.25 10.09
N LEU A 39 4.76 -7.10 10.02
CA LEU A 39 5.28 -5.93 9.33
C LEU A 39 6.22 -5.10 10.24
N ARG A 40 5.93 -5.01 11.54
CA ARG A 40 6.67 -4.18 12.49
C ARG A 40 8.20 -4.41 12.48
N PRO A 41 8.73 -5.64 12.43
CA PRO A 41 10.17 -5.88 12.36
C PRO A 41 10.84 -5.43 11.07
N GLN A 42 10.06 -5.14 10.01
CA GLN A 42 10.56 -4.83 8.68
C GLN A 42 10.59 -3.33 8.37
N VAL A 43 10.03 -2.48 9.27
CA VAL A 43 9.83 -1.05 9.03
C VAL A 43 10.24 -0.19 10.22
N ASP A 44 10.51 1.09 9.99
CA ASP A 44 10.96 2.02 11.03
C ASP A 44 9.79 2.67 11.79
N ALA A 45 8.63 2.77 11.14
CA ALA A 45 7.40 3.29 11.74
C ALA A 45 6.18 2.58 11.15
N LEU A 46 5.06 2.58 11.88
CA LEU A 46 3.78 2.05 11.40
C LEU A 46 2.71 3.15 11.42
N LEU A 47 1.90 3.16 10.38
CA LEU A 47 0.77 4.06 10.18
C LEU A 47 -0.45 3.25 9.77
N LEU A 48 -1.62 3.57 10.31
CA LEU A 48 -2.90 2.98 9.90
C LEU A 48 -3.70 3.99 9.06
N ASN A 49 -4.09 3.61 7.86
CA ASN A 49 -5.06 4.37 7.08
C ASN A 49 -6.46 3.80 7.30
N ALA A 50 -7.35 4.62 7.82
CA ALA A 50 -8.75 4.28 8.01
C ALA A 50 -9.63 5.53 8.05
N ASN A 51 -10.80 5.48 7.42
CA ASN A 51 -11.81 6.53 7.45
C ASN A 51 -12.77 6.32 8.65
N GLY A 52 -13.42 7.40 9.10
CA GLY A 52 -14.37 7.40 10.21
C GLY A 52 -13.70 7.52 11.57
N ASP A 53 -14.35 7.03 12.63
CA ASP A 53 -13.86 7.17 14.00
C ASP A 53 -12.57 6.38 14.25
N PRO A 54 -11.43 7.05 14.57
CA PRO A 54 -10.16 6.37 14.83
C PRO A 54 -10.13 5.62 16.17
N SER A 55 -11.05 5.91 17.11
CA SER A 55 -11.05 5.32 18.45
C SER A 55 -11.15 3.79 18.44
N ARG A 56 -11.78 3.22 17.39
CA ARG A 56 -11.89 1.77 17.20
C ARG A 56 -10.53 1.07 17.03
N PHE A 57 -9.48 1.83 16.72
CA PHE A 57 -8.10 1.33 16.61
C PHE A 57 -7.18 1.76 17.76
N ALA A 58 -7.70 2.44 18.78
CA ALA A 58 -6.91 3.01 19.88
C ALA A 58 -6.02 1.97 20.59
N ARG A 59 -6.49 0.72 20.69
CA ARG A 59 -5.73 -0.37 21.33
C ARG A 59 -4.41 -0.72 20.65
N PHE A 60 -4.25 -0.36 19.36
CA PHE A 60 -3.01 -0.65 18.61
C PHE A 60 -1.93 0.40 18.82
N ALA A 61 -2.26 1.54 19.43
CA ALA A 61 -1.36 2.67 19.69
C ALA A 61 -0.56 3.11 18.44
N LEU A 62 -1.24 3.15 17.28
CA LEU A 62 -0.71 3.61 16.00
C LEU A 62 -1.34 4.95 15.61
N PRO A 63 -0.61 5.83 14.92
CA PRO A 63 -1.22 6.96 14.22
C PRO A 63 -2.27 6.45 13.23
N VAL A 64 -3.44 7.09 13.20
CA VAL A 64 -4.52 6.78 12.26
C VAL A 64 -4.77 7.99 11.39
N VAL A 65 -4.73 7.82 10.07
CA VAL A 65 -4.99 8.89 9.10
C VAL A 65 -6.12 8.51 8.16
N PRO A 66 -7.06 9.43 7.87
CA PRO A 66 -8.07 9.24 6.85
C PRO A 66 -7.48 9.40 5.45
N ASP A 67 -8.27 9.06 4.43
CA ASP A 67 -7.92 9.33 3.03
C ASP A 67 -7.73 10.84 2.79
N SER A 68 -6.69 11.21 2.03
CA SER A 68 -6.35 12.61 1.77
C SER A 68 -7.35 13.33 0.83
N ILE A 69 -8.04 12.58 -0.03
CA ILE A 69 -8.99 13.15 -1.00
C ILE A 69 -10.39 12.64 -0.68
N PRO A 70 -11.33 13.53 -0.27
CA PRO A 70 -12.71 13.15 -0.02
C PRO A 70 -13.40 12.59 -1.27
N GLY A 71 -14.17 11.51 -1.11
CA GLY A 71 -14.91 10.89 -2.20
C GLY A 71 -14.10 9.99 -3.14
N PHE A 72 -12.78 10.00 -3.05
CA PHE A 72 -11.93 9.01 -3.71
C PHE A 72 -11.86 7.76 -2.85
N GLY A 73 -12.49 6.69 -3.33
CA GLY A 73 -12.41 5.38 -2.67
C GLY A 73 -11.33 4.51 -3.30
N GLY A 74 -10.82 3.55 -2.50
CA GLY A 74 -9.89 2.54 -2.98
C GLY A 74 -8.50 2.63 -2.36
N PRO A 75 -7.64 1.64 -2.62
CA PRO A 75 -6.33 1.54 -1.98
C PRO A 75 -5.40 2.73 -2.24
N LEU A 76 -5.48 3.35 -3.42
CA LEU A 76 -4.63 4.49 -3.78
C LEU A 76 -4.89 5.73 -2.92
N ALA A 77 -6.14 5.95 -2.48
CA ALA A 77 -6.45 7.05 -1.57
C ALA A 77 -5.72 6.89 -0.23
N GLY A 78 -5.69 5.66 0.28
CA GLY A 78 -4.91 5.33 1.48
C GLY A 78 -3.40 5.44 1.25
N VAL A 79 -2.90 5.00 0.10
CA VAL A 79 -1.47 5.15 -0.26
C VAL A 79 -1.09 6.63 -0.28
N LEU A 80 -1.89 7.50 -0.91
CA LEU A 80 -1.66 8.93 -0.93
C LEU A 80 -1.64 9.53 0.48
N ALA A 81 -2.58 9.12 1.35
CA ALA A 81 -2.59 9.56 2.76
C ALA A 81 -1.31 9.15 3.50
N GLY A 82 -0.80 7.95 3.25
CA GLY A 82 0.47 7.49 3.80
C GLY A 82 1.67 8.30 3.30
N LEU A 83 1.70 8.63 2.00
CA LEU A 83 2.74 9.47 1.40
C LEU A 83 2.70 10.90 1.96
N ASP A 84 1.52 11.49 2.14
CA ASP A 84 1.32 12.81 2.76
C ASP A 84 1.83 12.81 4.21
N TRP A 85 1.47 11.79 4.97
CA TRP A 85 1.92 11.65 6.35
C TRP A 85 3.45 11.53 6.42
N ALA A 86 4.06 10.66 5.61
CA ALA A 86 5.51 10.47 5.59
C ALA A 86 6.25 11.77 5.19
N ALA A 87 5.74 12.51 4.20
CA ALA A 87 6.29 13.81 3.80
C ALA A 87 6.23 14.85 4.91
N ALA A 88 5.17 14.84 5.72
CA ALA A 88 5.02 15.76 6.87
C ALA A 88 6.00 15.44 8.02
N GLN A 89 6.54 14.22 8.11
CA GLN A 89 7.59 13.87 9.06
C GLN A 89 9.00 14.38 8.65
N GLY A 90 9.13 14.98 7.46
CA GLY A 90 10.39 15.44 6.91
C GLY A 90 11.11 14.39 6.07
N PRO A 91 12.41 14.61 5.75
CA PRO A 91 13.14 13.77 4.80
C PRO A 91 13.53 12.39 5.34
N ASP A 92 13.26 12.12 6.60
CA ASP A 92 13.69 10.87 7.27
C ASP A 92 13.05 9.61 6.68
N TYR A 93 11.83 9.73 6.13
CA TYR A 93 11.07 8.62 5.57
C TYR A 93 10.89 8.76 4.05
N PRO A 94 11.89 8.37 3.25
CA PRO A 94 11.82 8.49 1.79
C PRO A 94 10.86 7.50 1.12
N TYR A 95 10.42 6.46 1.84
CA TYR A 95 9.55 5.40 1.31
C TYR A 95 8.46 5.01 2.30
N ILE A 96 7.32 4.59 1.74
CA ILE A 96 6.30 3.82 2.47
C ILE A 96 6.15 2.45 1.83
N VAL A 97 5.82 1.42 2.62
CA VAL A 97 5.33 0.12 2.13
C VAL A 97 3.86 -0.02 2.50
N SER A 98 3.00 -0.19 1.52
CA SER A 98 1.56 -0.42 1.76
C SER A 98 1.26 -1.91 1.85
N VAL A 99 0.38 -2.28 2.79
CA VAL A 99 -0.12 -3.65 2.97
C VAL A 99 -1.61 -3.63 3.30
N ALA A 100 -2.33 -4.64 2.85
CA ALA A 100 -3.74 -4.83 3.23
C ALA A 100 -3.82 -5.48 4.62
N THR A 101 -4.74 -4.99 5.46
CA THR A 101 -4.93 -5.51 6.83
C THR A 101 -5.65 -6.86 6.89
N ASP A 102 -6.07 -7.40 5.76
CA ASP A 102 -6.71 -8.71 5.64
C ASP A 102 -5.78 -9.82 5.09
N ALA A 103 -4.49 -9.56 5.03
CA ALA A 103 -3.46 -10.51 4.60
C ALA A 103 -2.55 -10.92 5.78
N PRO A 104 -3.01 -11.79 6.70
CA PRO A 104 -2.32 -12.13 7.94
C PRO A 104 -1.02 -12.94 7.75
N PHE A 105 -0.76 -13.42 6.54
CA PHE A 105 0.38 -14.28 6.21
C PHE A 105 1.42 -13.54 5.35
N LEU A 106 1.68 -12.26 5.67
CA LEU A 106 2.75 -11.49 5.02
C LEU A 106 4.11 -12.21 5.15
N PRO A 107 4.93 -12.25 4.10
CA PRO A 107 6.31 -12.70 4.20
C PRO A 107 7.10 -11.85 5.19
N ASP A 108 7.98 -12.50 5.97
CA ASP A 108 8.81 -11.82 6.96
C ASP A 108 9.97 -11.02 6.32
N ASP A 109 10.12 -11.13 4.99
CA ASP A 109 11.12 -10.46 4.16
C ASP A 109 10.50 -9.59 3.05
N LEU A 110 9.21 -9.24 3.16
CA LEU A 110 8.48 -8.48 2.14
C LEU A 110 9.19 -7.17 1.78
N VAL A 111 9.54 -6.36 2.78
CA VAL A 111 10.14 -5.03 2.57
C VAL A 111 11.52 -5.16 1.95
N MET A 112 12.31 -6.13 2.39
CA MET A 112 13.62 -6.42 1.82
C MET A 112 13.51 -6.81 0.34
N ARG A 113 12.60 -7.72 -0.02
CA ARG A 113 12.38 -8.15 -1.42
C ARG A 113 11.91 -6.99 -2.31
N LEU A 114 10.96 -6.19 -1.84
CA LEU A 114 10.50 -5.01 -2.58
C LEU A 114 11.63 -4.00 -2.80
N THR A 115 12.46 -3.77 -1.77
CA THR A 115 13.61 -2.86 -1.85
C THR A 115 14.66 -3.36 -2.84
N ASN A 116 15.03 -4.63 -2.76
CA ASN A 116 16.01 -5.23 -3.67
C ASN A 116 15.52 -5.15 -5.11
N GLY A 117 14.26 -5.54 -5.34
CA GLY A 117 13.69 -5.47 -6.67
C GLY A 117 13.59 -4.05 -7.23
N LEU A 118 13.26 -3.06 -6.39
CA LEU A 118 13.27 -1.65 -6.79
C LEU A 118 14.66 -1.22 -7.26
N MET A 119 15.71 -1.57 -6.48
CA MET A 119 17.09 -1.19 -6.75
C MET A 119 17.66 -1.91 -7.99
N GLU A 120 17.47 -3.22 -8.08
CA GLU A 120 17.95 -4.04 -9.19
C GLU A 120 17.32 -3.64 -10.53
N ALA A 121 16.03 -3.31 -10.51
CA ALA A 121 15.32 -2.87 -11.70
C ALA A 121 15.57 -1.40 -12.07
N GLY A 122 16.10 -0.58 -11.17
CA GLY A 122 16.14 0.88 -11.32
C GLY A 122 14.72 1.44 -11.54
N ALA A 123 13.72 0.85 -10.88
CA ALA A 123 12.33 1.20 -11.06
C ALA A 123 11.90 2.37 -10.16
N ASP A 124 10.79 3.03 -10.51
CA ASP A 124 10.24 4.11 -9.71
C ASP A 124 9.46 3.60 -8.49
N LEU A 125 8.82 2.44 -8.58
CA LEU A 125 8.12 1.77 -7.50
C LEU A 125 8.19 0.25 -7.65
N ALA A 126 7.94 -0.50 -6.58
CA ALA A 126 7.86 -1.95 -6.63
C ALA A 126 6.53 -2.45 -6.05
N CYS A 127 5.95 -3.48 -6.68
CA CYS A 127 4.77 -4.17 -6.18
C CYS A 127 5.06 -5.66 -6.01
N ALA A 128 4.46 -6.28 -5.00
CA ALA A 128 4.53 -7.72 -4.81
C ALA A 128 3.76 -8.46 -5.90
N ALA A 129 4.26 -9.65 -6.26
CA ALA A 129 3.56 -10.59 -7.14
C ALA A 129 3.66 -12.01 -6.58
N SER A 130 2.66 -12.83 -6.82
CA SER A 130 2.67 -14.24 -6.47
C SER A 130 1.72 -15.02 -7.38
N GLY A 131 2.06 -16.25 -7.73
CA GLY A 131 1.23 -17.10 -8.60
C GLY A 131 0.89 -16.45 -9.95
N GLY A 132 1.81 -15.67 -10.52
CA GLY A 132 1.61 -14.94 -11.77
C GLY A 132 0.66 -13.72 -11.68
N ARG A 133 0.27 -13.31 -10.48
CA ARG A 133 -0.59 -12.13 -10.23
C ARG A 133 0.18 -11.05 -9.50
N VAL A 134 -0.01 -9.80 -9.94
CA VAL A 134 0.51 -8.62 -9.24
C VAL A 134 -0.48 -8.18 -8.16
N HIS A 135 0.06 -7.77 -7.03
CA HIS A 135 -0.69 -7.28 -5.87
C HIS A 135 -0.36 -5.81 -5.59
N PRO A 136 -0.95 -4.84 -6.30
CA PRO A 136 -0.57 -3.42 -6.20
C PRO A 136 -0.73 -2.83 -4.80
N VAL A 137 -1.60 -3.42 -3.97
CA VAL A 137 -1.79 -3.01 -2.55
C VAL A 137 -0.55 -3.29 -1.71
N PHE A 138 0.29 -4.26 -2.11
CA PHE A 138 1.55 -4.61 -1.47
C PHE A 138 2.69 -3.98 -2.26
N GLY A 139 2.91 -2.69 -2.05
CA GLY A 139 3.85 -1.89 -2.84
C GLY A 139 4.79 -1.06 -1.99
N LEU A 140 6.01 -0.85 -2.51
CA LEU A 140 7.00 0.08 -1.98
C LEU A 140 6.96 1.36 -2.83
N TRP A 141 6.58 2.47 -2.20
CA TRP A 141 6.28 3.74 -2.83
C TRP A 141 7.25 4.81 -2.35
N PRO A 142 8.03 5.46 -3.23
CA PRO A 142 8.84 6.60 -2.83
C PRO A 142 7.96 7.83 -2.58
N VAL A 143 8.24 8.54 -1.50
CA VAL A 143 7.47 9.74 -1.10
C VAL A 143 7.52 10.85 -2.16
N ARG A 144 8.58 10.89 -2.99
CA ARG A 144 8.70 11.81 -4.13
C ARG A 144 7.57 11.68 -5.17
N LEU A 145 6.91 10.52 -5.26
CA LEU A 145 5.79 10.30 -6.19
C LEU A 145 4.44 10.80 -5.67
N ARG A 146 4.39 11.40 -4.48
CA ARG A 146 3.17 11.88 -3.83
C ARG A 146 2.34 12.79 -4.73
N GLU A 147 2.96 13.82 -5.33
CA GLU A 147 2.25 14.78 -6.15
C GLU A 147 1.85 14.21 -7.51
N ASP A 148 2.65 13.28 -8.07
CA ASP A 148 2.31 12.57 -9.30
C ASP A 148 1.10 11.67 -9.10
N LEU A 149 1.05 10.94 -7.96
CA LEU A 149 -0.10 10.13 -7.59
C LEU A 149 -1.35 11.01 -7.40
N ARG A 150 -1.22 12.15 -6.70
CA ARG A 150 -2.33 13.07 -6.47
C ARG A 150 -2.91 13.56 -7.79
N ARG A 151 -2.06 14.03 -8.73
CA ARG A 151 -2.49 14.47 -10.05
C ARG A 151 -3.18 13.36 -10.82
N ALA A 152 -2.59 12.19 -10.87
CA ALA A 152 -3.19 11.03 -11.55
C ALA A 152 -4.57 10.66 -10.99
N MET A 153 -4.76 10.76 -9.68
CA MET A 153 -6.06 10.48 -9.06
C MET A 153 -7.09 11.57 -9.36
N VAL A 154 -6.72 12.86 -9.28
CA VAL A 154 -7.65 13.99 -9.41
C VAL A 154 -7.96 14.29 -10.88
N ASP A 155 -6.91 14.38 -11.73
CA ASP A 155 -7.04 14.84 -13.11
C ASP A 155 -7.39 13.69 -14.06
N ASP A 156 -6.83 12.48 -13.83
CA ASP A 156 -7.03 11.31 -14.68
C ASP A 156 -8.04 10.30 -14.10
N GLU A 157 -8.61 10.58 -12.92
CA GLU A 157 -9.56 9.70 -12.20
C GLU A 157 -9.04 8.27 -11.97
N ILE A 158 -7.71 8.09 -11.84
CA ILE A 158 -7.09 6.79 -11.62
C ILE A 158 -7.45 6.27 -10.23
N ARG A 159 -8.01 5.07 -10.14
CA ARG A 159 -8.41 4.42 -8.88
C ARG A 159 -7.61 3.15 -8.56
N THR A 160 -6.89 2.63 -9.55
CA THR A 160 -6.06 1.43 -9.42
C THR A 160 -4.73 1.64 -10.13
N VAL A 161 -3.67 1.00 -9.62
CA VAL A 161 -2.43 0.85 -10.37
C VAL A 161 -2.62 -0.29 -11.34
N ASP A 162 -2.56 0.00 -12.65
CA ASP A 162 -2.35 -1.06 -13.63
C ASP A 162 -0.86 -1.38 -13.66
N PRO A 163 -0.47 -2.60 -13.31
CA PRO A 163 0.90 -3.04 -13.53
C PRO A 163 1.10 -3.12 -15.04
N VAL A 164 1.69 -2.08 -15.62
CA VAL A 164 2.09 -2.09 -17.02
C VAL A 164 3.30 -3.03 -17.11
N ASP A 165 3.09 -4.17 -17.75
CA ASP A 165 4.02 -5.27 -17.97
C ASP A 165 4.46 -6.05 -16.71
N ARG A 166 4.12 -7.32 -16.75
CA ARG A 166 4.42 -8.43 -15.84
C ARG A 166 5.50 -8.13 -14.80
N ALA A 167 5.07 -7.77 -13.59
CA ALA A 167 5.95 -7.88 -12.45
C ALA A 167 6.38 -9.37 -12.31
N PRO A 168 7.65 -9.64 -12.07
CA PRO A 168 8.10 -11.00 -11.79
C PRO A 168 7.48 -11.53 -10.52
N SER A 169 7.24 -12.82 -10.45
CA SER A 169 6.69 -13.46 -9.26
C SER A 169 7.70 -13.40 -8.12
N LEU A 170 7.21 -13.37 -6.88
CA LEU A 170 8.05 -13.53 -5.68
C LEU A 170 8.83 -14.86 -5.69
N ASP A 171 8.39 -15.82 -6.53
CA ASP A 171 8.99 -17.14 -6.66
C ASP A 171 10.27 -17.13 -7.55
N ASP A 172 10.40 -16.15 -8.47
CA ASP A 172 11.45 -16.16 -9.50
C ASP A 172 12.58 -15.15 -9.29
N GLY A 173 12.49 -14.27 -8.28
CA GLY A 173 13.55 -13.29 -7.95
C GLY A 173 13.90 -12.27 -9.04
N ALA A 174 13.10 -12.15 -10.10
CA ALA A 174 13.38 -11.29 -11.24
C ALA A 174 12.43 -10.09 -11.32
N PHE A 175 12.96 -8.87 -11.23
CA PHE A 175 12.24 -7.62 -11.46
C PHE A 175 12.61 -7.05 -12.83
N ARG A 176 11.60 -6.60 -13.61
CA ARG A 176 11.87 -5.95 -14.90
C ARG A 176 11.82 -4.44 -14.80
N ARG A 177 12.74 -3.80 -15.55
CA ARG A 177 12.89 -2.35 -15.65
C ARG A 177 11.67 -1.71 -16.30
N HIS A 178 11.19 -0.63 -15.71
CA HIS A 178 10.35 0.34 -16.40
C HIS A 178 11.20 1.56 -16.74
N ALA A 179 11.64 1.65 -17.98
CA ALA A 179 12.26 2.86 -18.51
C ALA A 179 11.17 3.83 -19.00
N SER A 180 11.14 5.03 -18.43
CA SER A 180 10.56 6.26 -19.02
C SER A 180 9.07 6.29 -19.42
N ARG A 181 8.16 5.64 -18.69
CA ARG A 181 6.72 5.90 -18.82
C ARG A 181 6.16 6.44 -17.52
N PRO A 182 5.13 7.32 -17.53
CA PRO A 182 4.49 7.77 -16.29
C PRO A 182 3.98 6.57 -15.52
N VAL A 183 4.27 6.55 -14.21
CA VAL A 183 3.94 5.45 -13.28
C VAL A 183 2.43 5.23 -13.19
N PHE A 184 1.65 6.29 -13.44
CA PHE A 184 0.20 6.27 -13.40
C PHE A 184 -0.34 6.60 -14.80
N GLN A 185 -1.06 5.66 -15.41
CA GLN A 185 -1.71 5.87 -16.72
C GLN A 185 -3.20 5.51 -16.66
N ARG A 186 -4.00 6.24 -17.45
CA ARG A 186 -5.41 5.92 -17.69
C ARG A 186 -5.51 4.67 -18.56
N LYS A 187 -6.38 3.71 -18.19
CA LYS A 187 -6.76 2.63 -19.12
C LYS A 187 -7.35 3.25 -20.38
N PRO A 188 -6.93 2.82 -21.58
CA PRO A 188 -7.67 3.17 -22.78
C PRO A 188 -9.11 2.65 -22.62
N ALA A 189 -10.09 3.49 -22.97
CA ALA A 189 -11.49 3.10 -23.00
C ALA A 189 -11.60 1.85 -23.87
N GLN A 190 -12.08 0.73 -23.30
CA GLN A 190 -12.45 -0.42 -24.11
C GLN A 190 -13.66 0.01 -24.93
N GLY A 191 -13.47 0.15 -26.24
CA GLY A 191 -14.56 0.38 -27.17
C GLY A 191 -15.56 -0.78 -27.08
N PHE A 192 -16.83 -0.43 -27.04
CA PHE A 192 -17.96 -1.36 -27.15
C PHE A 192 -17.98 -2.01 -28.53
#